data_425b05bf848aa6320295e39054ac8cda
#
_entry.id   425b05bf848aa6320295e39054ac8cda
#
_cell.length_a   1.000
_cell.length_b   1.000
_cell.length_c   1.000
_cell.angle_alpha   90.00
_cell.angle_beta   90.00
_cell.angle_gamma   90.00
#
_symmetry.space_group_name_H-M   'P 1'
#
loop_
_entity.id
_entity.type
_entity.pdbx_description
1 polymer ?
#
loop_
_entity_poly.entity_id
_entity_poly.type
_entity_poly.pdbx_seq_one_letter_code
_entity_poly.pdbx_strand_id
1 'polypeptide(L)'
;MGRRMTIGSDRARQMLAQEAARIIVEQGIQDFRVAKNKAAERLGLRDRGSLPGNSEIQQAVGDHLKLFRGDAHFNLLQALRRAALSAMEILSPFSPRLVGPVLNGTAADNSAVNLHV
;
A
#
# COMPACT_ATOMS: atom_id res chain seq x y z
N MET A 1 3.23 0.20 37.42
CA MET A 1 3.48 -0.91 36.47
C MET A 1 2.37 -1.10 35.47
N GLY A 2 1.10 -1.05 35.88
CA GLY A 2 -0.03 -1.24 34.98
C GLY A 2 -0.07 -0.27 33.81
N ARG A 3 0.25 0.99 34.02
CA ARG A 3 0.25 2.02 32.97
C ARG A 3 1.28 1.75 31.88
N ARG A 4 2.49 1.32 32.28
CA ARG A 4 3.58 1.02 31.36
C ARG A 4 3.24 -0.17 30.49
N MET A 5 2.64 -1.20 31.09
CA MET A 5 2.20 -2.40 30.37
C MET A 5 1.06 -2.08 29.40
N THR A 6 0.11 -1.21 29.80
CA THR A 6 -1.01 -0.83 28.96
C THR A 6 -0.54 -0.11 27.69
N ILE A 7 0.38 0.86 27.83
CA ILE A 7 0.94 1.59 26.68
C ILE A 7 1.74 0.66 25.79
N GLY A 8 2.58 -0.21 26.38
CA GLY A 8 3.33 -1.20 25.64
C GLY A 8 2.45 -2.22 24.94
N SER A 9 1.36 -2.66 25.63
CA SER A 9 0.39 -3.58 25.06
C SER A 9 -0.33 -3.01 23.86
N ASP A 10 -0.77 -1.74 23.95
CA ASP A 10 -1.47 -1.09 22.85
C ASP A 10 -0.56 -0.95 21.62
N ARG A 11 0.68 -0.56 21.84
CA ARG A 11 1.66 -0.45 20.77
C ARG A 11 1.98 -1.81 20.15
N ALA A 12 2.19 -2.82 21.00
CA ALA A 12 2.43 -4.19 20.55
C ALA A 12 1.23 -4.71 19.76
N ARG A 13 0.02 -4.41 20.23
CA ARG A 13 -1.23 -4.79 19.57
C ARG A 13 -1.35 -4.16 18.18
N GLN A 14 -1.03 -2.88 18.06
CA GLN A 14 -1.01 -2.20 16.76
C GLN A 14 0.03 -2.80 15.82
N MET A 15 1.23 -3.06 16.32
CA MET A 15 2.29 -3.69 15.53
C MET A 15 1.90 -5.07 15.06
N LEU A 16 1.25 -5.84 15.92
CA LEU A 16 0.74 -7.17 15.56
C LEU A 16 -0.33 -7.09 14.48
N ALA A 17 -1.25 -6.13 14.61
CA ALA A 17 -2.31 -5.95 13.61
C ALA A 17 -1.72 -5.59 12.26
N GLN A 18 -0.76 -4.69 12.22
CA GLN A 18 -0.09 -4.26 10.99
C GLN A 18 0.72 -5.40 10.36
N GLU A 19 1.46 -6.14 11.16
CA GLU A 19 2.26 -7.26 10.65
C GLU A 19 1.36 -8.41 10.18
N ALA A 20 0.29 -8.71 10.91
CA ALA A 20 -0.68 -9.72 10.49
C ALA A 20 -1.35 -9.30 9.17
N ALA A 21 -1.71 -8.03 9.03
CA ALA A 21 -2.28 -7.50 7.80
C ALA A 21 -1.33 -7.66 6.61
N ARG A 22 -0.06 -7.34 6.81
CA ARG A 22 0.97 -7.51 5.79
C ARG A 22 1.10 -8.98 5.36
N ILE A 23 1.12 -9.88 6.33
CA ILE A 23 1.20 -11.33 6.07
C ILE A 23 -0.02 -11.80 5.27
N ILE A 24 -1.21 -11.36 5.66
CA ILE A 24 -2.45 -11.71 4.95
C ILE A 24 -2.39 -11.28 3.48
N VAL A 25 -1.99 -10.05 3.24
CA VAL A 25 -1.96 -9.49 1.88
C VAL A 25 -0.84 -10.11 1.05
N GLU A 26 0.38 -10.18 1.59
CA GLU A 26 1.54 -10.66 0.83
C GLU A 26 1.56 -12.17 0.63
N GLN A 27 1.12 -12.93 1.63
CA GLN A 27 1.17 -14.39 1.60
C GLN A 27 -0.17 -15.03 1.24
N GLY A 28 -1.23 -14.24 1.11
CA GLY A 28 -2.56 -14.75 0.76
C GLY A 28 -3.18 -15.61 1.85
N ILE A 29 -2.83 -15.39 3.11
CA ILE A 29 -3.37 -16.15 4.23
C ILE A 29 -4.76 -15.63 4.57
N GLN A 30 -5.75 -16.52 4.61
CA GLN A 30 -7.14 -16.15 4.92
C GLN A 30 -7.49 -16.35 6.40
N ASP A 31 -6.76 -17.20 7.10
CA ASP A 31 -7.01 -17.49 8.52
C ASP A 31 -6.31 -16.46 9.38
N PHE A 32 -7.08 -15.62 10.05
CA PHE A 32 -6.55 -14.55 10.91
C PHE A 32 -5.73 -15.09 12.08
N ARG A 33 -6.10 -16.25 12.61
CA ARG A 33 -5.34 -16.88 13.70
C ARG A 33 -3.93 -17.23 13.25
N VAL A 34 -3.81 -17.82 12.08
CA VAL A 34 -2.50 -18.15 11.51
C VAL A 34 -1.68 -16.89 11.29
N ALA A 35 -2.29 -15.85 10.76
CA ALA A 35 -1.61 -14.57 10.54
C ALA A 35 -1.15 -13.93 11.85
N LYS A 36 -1.99 -13.97 12.89
CA LYS A 36 -1.62 -13.47 14.23
C LYS A 36 -0.43 -14.23 14.80
N ASN A 37 -0.44 -15.54 14.72
CA ASN A 37 0.64 -16.37 15.25
C ASN A 37 1.95 -16.11 14.50
N LYS A 38 1.91 -16.01 13.19
CA LYS A 38 3.09 -15.69 12.40
C LYS A 38 3.62 -14.29 12.71
N ALA A 39 2.72 -13.33 12.89
CA ALA A 39 3.11 -11.96 13.24
C ALA A 39 3.77 -11.90 14.61
N ALA A 40 3.19 -12.59 15.61
CA ALA A 40 3.74 -12.64 16.97
C ALA A 40 5.12 -13.29 16.97
N GLU A 41 5.29 -14.38 16.23
CA GLU A 41 6.56 -15.07 16.11
C GLU A 41 7.61 -14.17 15.46
N ARG A 42 7.26 -13.49 14.38
CA ARG A 42 8.16 -12.60 13.65
C ARG A 42 8.60 -11.41 14.50
N LEU A 43 7.68 -10.84 15.28
CA LEU A 43 7.97 -9.69 16.14
C LEU A 43 8.61 -10.11 17.48
N GLY A 44 8.71 -11.40 17.75
CA GLY A 44 9.28 -11.91 18.99
C GLY A 44 8.39 -11.63 20.21
N LEU A 45 7.10 -11.47 20.03
CA LEU A 45 6.16 -11.17 21.10
C LEU A 45 5.65 -12.46 21.73
N ARG A 46 5.81 -12.57 23.05
CA ARG A 46 5.41 -13.75 23.81
C ARG A 46 4.08 -13.57 24.55
N ASP A 47 3.71 -12.33 24.82
CA ASP A 47 2.48 -12.03 25.54
C ASP A 47 1.30 -12.05 24.59
N ARG A 48 0.46 -13.08 24.74
CA ARG A 48 -0.71 -13.25 23.90
C ARG A 48 -1.92 -12.48 24.41
N GLY A 49 -1.84 -11.86 25.61
CA GLY A 49 -2.93 -11.03 26.13
C GLY A 49 -3.20 -9.78 25.31
N SER A 50 -2.24 -9.40 24.46
CA SER A 50 -2.32 -8.18 23.65
C SER A 50 -2.67 -8.46 22.19
N LEU A 51 -3.19 -9.63 21.86
CA LEU A 51 -3.54 -9.96 20.48
C LEU A 51 -4.67 -9.07 19.97
N PRO A 52 -4.53 -8.54 18.74
CA PRO A 52 -5.58 -7.73 18.16
C PRO A 52 -6.80 -8.56 17.79
N GLY A 53 -7.99 -7.94 17.81
CA GLY A 53 -9.20 -8.57 17.34
C GLY A 53 -9.24 -8.66 15.82
N ASN A 54 -10.13 -9.50 15.30
CA ASN A 54 -10.26 -9.67 13.87
C ASN A 54 -10.67 -8.37 13.16
N SER A 55 -11.50 -7.54 13.79
CA SER A 55 -11.89 -6.24 13.22
C SER A 55 -10.70 -5.29 13.10
N GLU A 56 -9.79 -5.32 14.07
CA GLU A 56 -8.57 -4.50 14.01
C GLU A 56 -7.68 -4.95 12.87
N ILE A 57 -7.56 -6.24 12.65
CA ILE A 57 -6.78 -6.80 11.56
C ILE A 57 -7.43 -6.47 10.21
N GLN A 58 -8.76 -6.57 10.09
CA GLN A 58 -9.45 -6.19 8.87
C GLN A 58 -9.23 -4.73 8.52
N GLN A 59 -9.28 -3.85 9.52
CA GLN A 59 -8.99 -2.43 9.30
C GLN A 59 -7.55 -2.22 8.82
N ALA A 60 -6.61 -2.90 9.48
CA ALA A 60 -5.20 -2.83 9.09
C ALA A 60 -4.97 -3.36 7.67
N VAL A 61 -5.67 -4.42 7.27
CA VAL A 61 -5.63 -4.93 5.88
C VAL A 61 -6.12 -3.86 4.91
N GLY A 62 -7.25 -3.22 5.21
CA GLY A 62 -7.78 -2.14 4.38
C GLY A 62 -6.81 -0.99 4.22
N ASP A 63 -6.20 -0.56 5.32
CA ASP A 63 -5.21 0.52 5.33
C ASP A 63 -3.97 0.13 4.52
N HIS A 64 -3.48 -1.09 4.69
CA HIS A 64 -2.34 -1.59 3.93
C HIS A 64 -2.61 -1.59 2.42
N LEU A 65 -3.79 -2.05 2.02
CA LEU A 65 -4.18 -2.08 0.62
C LEU A 65 -4.30 -0.68 0.03
N LYS A 66 -4.81 0.28 0.78
CA LYS A 66 -4.90 1.68 0.34
C LYS A 66 -3.52 2.28 0.10
N LEU A 67 -2.59 2.06 1.02
CA LEU A 67 -1.21 2.53 0.87
C LEU A 67 -0.53 1.89 -0.33
N PHE A 68 -0.67 0.57 -0.48
CA PHE A 68 -0.09 -0.15 -1.61
C PHE A 68 -0.63 0.36 -2.94
N ARG A 69 -1.95 0.54 -3.05
CA ARG A 69 -2.58 1.05 -4.27
C ARG A 69 -2.17 2.48 -4.56
N GLY A 70 -2.04 3.31 -3.53
CA GLY A 70 -1.58 4.69 -3.67
C GLY A 70 -0.17 4.76 -4.24
N ASP A 71 0.75 3.97 -3.70
CA ASP A 71 2.13 3.90 -4.17
C ASP A 71 2.20 3.37 -5.59
N ALA A 72 1.46 2.31 -5.90
CA ALA A 72 1.41 1.74 -7.24
C ALA A 72 0.88 2.74 -8.26
N HIS A 73 -0.18 3.48 -7.92
CA HIS A 73 -0.74 4.51 -8.77
C HIS A 73 0.25 5.65 -9.01
N PHE A 74 0.93 6.10 -7.96
CA PHE A 74 1.95 7.14 -8.08
C PHE A 74 3.08 6.71 -9.01
N ASN A 75 3.59 5.50 -8.81
CA ASN A 75 4.69 4.96 -9.63
C ASN A 75 4.27 4.80 -11.09
N LEU A 76 3.06 4.31 -11.34
CA LEU A 76 2.51 4.19 -12.69
C LEU A 76 2.42 5.55 -13.36
N LEU A 77 1.88 6.55 -12.65
CA LEU A 77 1.71 7.90 -13.18
C LEU A 77 3.07 8.53 -13.55
N GLN A 78 4.07 8.35 -12.69
CA GLN A 78 5.42 8.84 -12.96
C GLN A 78 6.03 8.17 -14.20
N ALA A 79 5.85 6.87 -14.35
CA ALA A 79 6.35 6.15 -15.52
C ALA A 79 5.68 6.63 -16.80
N LEU A 80 4.36 6.84 -16.78
CA LEU A 80 3.61 7.33 -17.93
C LEU A 80 4.01 8.77 -18.29
N ARG A 81 4.26 9.62 -17.31
CA ARG A 81 4.71 11.00 -17.54
C ARG A 81 6.11 11.02 -18.15
N ARG A 82 7.02 10.16 -17.70
CA ARG A 82 8.35 10.05 -18.31
C ARG A 82 8.27 9.58 -19.77
N ALA A 83 7.43 8.59 -20.05
CA ALA A 83 7.20 8.11 -21.40
C ALA A 83 6.64 9.24 -22.29
N ALA A 84 5.71 10.02 -21.75
CA ALA A 84 5.13 11.17 -22.48
C ALA A 84 6.19 12.21 -22.82
N LEU A 85 7.07 12.55 -21.89
CA LEU A 85 8.14 13.52 -22.12
C LEU A 85 9.10 13.03 -23.21
N SER A 86 9.47 11.74 -23.18
CA SER A 86 10.32 11.16 -24.22
C SER A 86 9.65 11.23 -25.59
N ALA A 87 8.36 10.91 -25.68
CA ALA A 87 7.61 11.00 -26.93
C ALA A 87 7.51 12.46 -27.42
N MET A 88 7.31 13.41 -26.50
CA MET A 88 7.24 14.83 -26.84
C MET A 88 8.56 15.36 -27.38
N GLU A 89 9.69 14.87 -26.87
CA GLU A 89 11.01 15.23 -27.42
C GLU A 89 11.14 14.77 -28.87
N ILE A 90 10.75 13.53 -29.18
CA ILE A 90 10.79 12.98 -30.53
C ILE A 90 9.88 13.78 -31.45
N LEU A 91 8.71 14.20 -30.96
CA LEU A 91 7.72 14.93 -31.76
C LEU A 91 7.88 16.46 -31.68
N SER A 92 8.96 16.94 -31.08
CA SER A 92 9.15 18.39 -30.85
C SER A 92 8.93 19.26 -32.06
N PRO A 93 9.31 18.85 -33.32
CA PRO A 93 9.01 19.66 -34.49
C PRO A 93 7.52 19.90 -34.73
N PHE A 94 6.66 19.09 -34.17
CA PHE A 94 5.19 19.16 -34.32
C PHE A 94 4.51 19.84 -33.15
N SER A 95 5.26 20.35 -32.15
CA SER A 95 4.74 21.01 -30.97
C SER A 95 3.67 20.17 -30.24
N PRO A 96 3.98 18.92 -29.80
CA PRO A 96 3.00 18.04 -29.20
C PRO A 96 2.51 18.58 -27.85
N ARG A 97 1.27 18.19 -27.49
CA ARG A 97 0.65 18.56 -26.23
C ARG A 97 0.19 17.29 -25.51
N LEU A 98 0.52 17.17 -24.23
CA LEU A 98 0.03 16.08 -23.39
C LEU A 98 -1.44 16.38 -23.00
N VAL A 99 -2.31 15.42 -23.21
CA VAL A 99 -3.73 15.52 -22.87
C VAL A 99 -4.21 14.23 -22.20
N GLY A 100 -5.36 14.29 -21.56
CA GLY A 100 -6.02 13.11 -21.04
C GLY A 100 -5.54 12.66 -19.66
N PRO A 101 -5.71 11.36 -19.33
CA PRO A 101 -5.52 10.86 -17.95
C PRO A 101 -4.12 11.06 -17.39
N VAL A 102 -3.09 10.97 -18.21
CA VAL A 102 -1.70 11.14 -17.73
C VAL A 102 -1.47 12.59 -17.28
N LEU A 103 -1.97 13.57 -18.04
CA LEU A 103 -1.87 14.97 -17.67
C LEU A 103 -2.66 15.26 -16.38
N ASN A 104 -3.87 14.74 -16.28
CA ASN A 104 -4.77 14.99 -15.17
C ASN A 104 -4.44 14.19 -13.92
N GLY A 105 -3.54 13.22 -14.00
CA GLY A 105 -3.19 12.39 -12.87
C GLY A 105 -4.21 11.29 -12.56
N THR A 106 -5.09 10.97 -13.52
CA THR A 106 -6.13 9.94 -13.35
C THR A 106 -5.77 8.63 -14.08
N ALA A 107 -4.52 8.48 -14.50
CA ALA A 107 -4.07 7.30 -15.22
C ALA A 107 -4.21 6.03 -14.40
N ALA A 108 -4.53 4.93 -15.05
CA ALA A 108 -4.62 3.59 -14.49
C ALA A 108 -3.78 2.63 -15.36
N ASP A 109 -3.72 1.37 -14.97
CA ASP A 109 -2.86 0.37 -15.64
C ASP A 109 -3.09 0.27 -17.15
N ASN A 110 -4.32 0.47 -17.59
CA ASN A 110 -4.70 0.40 -18.99
C ASN A 110 -4.77 1.76 -19.68
N SER A 111 -4.31 2.84 -19.03
CA SER A 111 -4.31 4.16 -19.61
C SER A 111 -3.20 4.30 -20.66
N ALA A 112 -3.53 4.98 -21.75
CA ALA A 112 -2.54 5.31 -22.79
C ALA A 112 -2.05 6.75 -22.60
N VAL A 113 -0.83 7.00 -23.07
CA VAL A 113 -0.32 8.37 -23.18
C VAL A 113 -0.93 9.00 -24.43
N ASN A 114 -1.66 10.10 -24.26
CA ASN A 114 -2.32 10.81 -25.35
C ASN A 114 -1.61 12.13 -25.63
N LEU A 115 -1.17 12.30 -26.88
CA LEU A 115 -0.52 13.53 -27.34
C LEU A 115 -1.28 14.09 -28.54
N HIS A 116 -1.47 15.41 -28.53
CA HIS A 116 -1.98 16.15 -29.68
C HIS A 116 -0.80 16.84 -30.39
N VAL A 117 -0.80 16.69 -31.68
CA VAL A 117 0.26 17.24 -32.53
C VAL A 117 -0.27 18.44 -33.31
#